data_5ee4c6bc7f0bb65414f3b3608f396b75
#
_entry.id   5ee4c6bc7f0bb65414f3b3608f396b75
#
_cell.length_a   1.000
_cell.length_b   1.000
_cell.length_c   1.000
_cell.angle_alpha   90.00
_cell.angle_beta   90.00
_cell.angle_gamma   90.00
#
_symmetry.space_group_name_H-M   'P 1'
#
loop_
_entity.id
_entity.type
_entity.pdbx_description
1 polymer ?
#
loop_
_entity_poly.entity_id
_entity_poly.type
_entity_poly.pdbx_seq_one_letter_code
_entity_poly.pdbx_strand_id
1 'polypeptide(L)'
;MLDPITEQNRRSWNAVVPVHISHHADEATFLRNGGSTLFPEEVALLGDVRGCRLLHLLCNTGADSLSLAAQGAIVTGVDLSDAAITHARTLSAASGIPATFVQADVYEYLASATAANLQFERIYAGYGVICWLRDLAAFANGVAALLTRGGRFVLMEFHPVSNMFTPDWQLAYDYPQHGQALTLPGVGDYVGAAEGGLSPSGFSPGISNFVNPEPCTLYRWGVGEVVTAFAQAGLRIRAFHEYCYVNGERPFMRMVARDGRRMFPPADIPNIPLMYGLAVEKDTAYA
;
A
#
# COMPACT_ATOMS: atom_id res chain seq x y z
N MET A 1 19.34 11.20 -10.39
CA MET A 1 18.25 12.21 -10.56
C MET A 1 17.00 11.41 -10.91
N LEU A 2 15.89 11.61 -10.19
CA LEU A 2 14.62 10.92 -10.49
C LEU A 2 14.15 11.25 -11.90
N ASP A 3 13.44 10.32 -12.55
CA ASP A 3 12.77 10.64 -13.80
C ASP A 3 11.64 11.67 -13.56
N PRO A 4 11.24 12.44 -14.59
CA PRO A 4 10.28 13.54 -14.42
C PRO A 4 8.92 13.12 -13.82
N ILE A 5 8.41 11.93 -14.15
CA ILE A 5 7.14 11.43 -13.63
C ILE A 5 7.28 11.06 -12.15
N THR A 6 8.34 10.36 -11.79
CA THR A 6 8.62 10.00 -10.40
C THR A 6 8.79 11.26 -9.54
N GLU A 7 9.50 12.29 -10.03
CA GLU A 7 9.65 13.56 -9.30
C GLU A 7 8.31 14.31 -9.18
N GLN A 8 7.47 14.30 -10.21
CA GLN A 8 6.11 14.84 -10.16
C GLN A 8 5.28 14.13 -9.09
N ASN A 9 5.28 12.80 -9.07
CA ASN A 9 4.56 12.00 -8.08
C ASN A 9 5.07 12.27 -6.66
N ARG A 10 6.39 12.42 -6.47
CA ARG A 10 6.98 12.78 -5.18
C ARG A 10 6.45 14.11 -4.66
N ARG A 11 6.38 15.13 -5.50
CA ARG A 11 5.85 16.46 -5.12
C ARG A 11 4.36 16.37 -4.77
N SER A 12 3.58 15.64 -5.56
CA SER A 12 2.16 15.45 -5.31
C SER A 12 1.90 14.76 -3.97
N TRP A 13 2.67 13.71 -3.64
CA TRP A 13 2.61 13.04 -2.35
C TRP A 13 3.06 13.94 -1.20
N ASN A 14 4.15 14.69 -1.36
CA ASN A 14 4.62 15.64 -0.35
C ASN A 14 3.57 16.71 -0.02
N ALA A 15 2.78 17.15 -0.99
CA ALA A 15 1.75 18.13 -0.79
C ALA A 15 0.55 17.59 0.01
N VAL A 16 0.16 16.32 -0.18
CA VAL A 16 -1.02 15.76 0.48
C VAL A 16 -0.71 15.12 1.85
N VAL A 17 0.50 14.64 2.08
CA VAL A 17 0.86 13.96 3.35
C VAL A 17 0.51 14.77 4.60
N PRO A 18 0.79 16.09 4.72
CA PRO A 18 0.38 16.88 5.88
C PRO A 18 -1.14 16.92 6.08
N VAL A 19 -1.91 16.85 4.99
CA VAL A 19 -3.37 16.81 5.03
C VAL A 19 -3.84 15.48 5.60
N HIS A 20 -3.32 14.36 5.08
CA HIS A 20 -3.64 13.03 5.59
C HIS A 20 -3.32 12.89 7.07
N ILE A 21 -2.14 13.36 7.52
CA ILE A 21 -1.73 13.34 8.92
C ILE A 21 -2.72 14.12 9.79
N SER A 22 -3.25 15.25 9.31
CA SER A 22 -4.16 16.09 10.07
C SER A 22 -5.49 15.42 10.43
N HIS A 23 -5.84 14.34 9.73
CA HIS A 23 -7.06 13.55 9.97
C HIS A 23 -6.90 12.46 11.01
N HIS A 24 -5.67 12.20 11.48
CA HIS A 24 -5.42 11.22 12.54
C HIS A 24 -5.40 11.91 13.92
N ALA A 25 -5.97 11.25 14.91
CA ALA A 25 -5.74 11.62 16.32
C ALA A 25 -4.34 11.17 16.75
N ASP A 26 -4.09 10.99 18.05
CA ASP A 26 -2.76 10.62 18.57
C ASP A 26 -2.37 9.17 18.18
N GLU A 27 -1.84 9.00 16.96
CA GLU A 27 -1.37 7.70 16.44
C GLU A 27 -0.22 7.14 17.28
N ALA A 28 0.66 7.99 17.80
CA ALA A 28 1.79 7.53 18.61
C ALA A 28 1.33 6.86 19.90
N THR A 29 0.38 7.46 20.60
CA THR A 29 -0.22 6.85 21.79
C THR A 29 -1.05 5.61 21.44
N PHE A 30 -1.81 5.62 20.34
CA PHE A 30 -2.55 4.46 19.87
C PHE A 30 -1.63 3.26 19.64
N LEU A 31 -0.55 3.42 18.89
CA LEU A 31 0.43 2.35 18.60
C LEU A 31 1.16 1.90 19.87
N ARG A 32 1.61 2.83 20.72
CA ARG A 32 2.28 2.53 21.99
C ARG A 32 1.43 1.67 22.92
N ASN A 33 0.12 1.86 22.89
CA ASN A 33 -0.86 1.12 23.70
C ASN A 33 -1.30 -0.20 23.04
N GLY A 34 -0.62 -0.67 22.00
CA GLY A 34 -0.91 -1.93 21.32
C GLY A 34 -1.97 -1.84 20.21
N GLY A 35 -2.34 -0.63 19.80
CA GLY A 35 -3.17 -0.40 18.62
C GLY A 35 -2.47 -0.84 17.34
N SER A 36 -3.25 -1.23 16.33
CA SER A 36 -2.75 -1.63 15.01
C SER A 36 -3.59 -1.01 13.91
N THR A 37 -2.93 -0.53 12.87
CA THR A 37 -3.58 -0.02 11.66
C THR A 37 -3.98 -1.12 10.69
N LEU A 38 -3.31 -2.28 10.78
CA LEU A 38 -3.48 -3.44 9.89
C LEU A 38 -4.89 -4.03 9.96
N PHE A 39 -5.30 -4.63 8.87
CA PHE A 39 -6.52 -5.40 8.78
C PHE A 39 -6.22 -6.90 8.89
N PRO A 40 -7.22 -7.73 9.28
CA PRO A 40 -7.02 -9.18 9.43
C PRO A 40 -6.55 -9.88 8.15
N GLU A 41 -6.89 -9.35 6.98
CA GLU A 41 -6.59 -9.94 5.67
C GLU A 41 -5.09 -9.99 5.40
N GLU A 42 -4.39 -8.85 5.55
CA GLU A 42 -2.93 -8.83 5.36
C GLU A 42 -2.19 -9.56 6.46
N VAL A 43 -2.66 -9.49 7.70
CA VAL A 43 -2.07 -10.24 8.82
C VAL A 43 -2.15 -11.75 8.54
N ALA A 44 -3.30 -12.24 8.04
CA ALA A 44 -3.46 -13.65 7.70
C ALA A 44 -2.53 -14.09 6.55
N LEU A 45 -2.35 -13.26 5.53
CA LEU A 45 -1.47 -13.56 4.39
C LEU A 45 0.02 -13.50 4.78
N LEU A 46 0.43 -12.52 5.60
CA LEU A 46 1.79 -12.40 6.10
C LEU A 46 2.19 -13.55 7.01
N GLY A 47 1.24 -14.06 7.80
CA GLY A 47 1.48 -15.06 8.82
C GLY A 47 2.32 -14.53 9.99
N ASP A 48 3.04 -15.40 10.67
CA ASP A 48 3.91 -14.99 11.78
C ASP A 48 5.10 -14.18 11.25
N VAL A 49 5.24 -12.95 11.76
CA VAL A 49 6.31 -12.01 11.37
C VAL A 49 7.36 -11.81 12.46
N ARG A 50 7.22 -12.46 13.62
CA ARG A 50 8.14 -12.31 14.75
C ARG A 50 9.56 -12.71 14.36
N GLY A 51 10.49 -11.80 14.59
CA GLY A 51 11.92 -11.97 14.26
C GLY A 51 12.23 -11.93 12.76
N CYS A 52 11.23 -11.81 11.87
CA CYS A 52 11.46 -11.67 10.45
C CYS A 52 12.01 -10.28 10.11
N ARG A 53 13.01 -10.20 9.25
CA ARG A 53 13.34 -8.98 8.54
C ARG A 53 12.24 -8.74 7.50
N LEU A 54 11.53 -7.66 7.67
CA LEU A 54 10.38 -7.31 6.85
C LEU A 54 10.64 -6.00 6.11
N LEU A 55 10.48 -6.04 4.79
CA LEU A 55 10.52 -4.86 3.94
C LEU A 55 9.09 -4.43 3.59
N HIS A 56 8.72 -3.20 3.95
CA HIS A 56 7.45 -2.59 3.56
C HIS A 56 7.71 -1.59 2.44
N LEU A 57 7.28 -1.91 1.22
CA LEU A 57 7.45 -1.09 0.03
C LEU A 57 6.27 -0.12 -0.11
N LEU A 58 6.56 1.13 -0.50
CA LEU A 58 5.61 2.23 -0.59
C LEU A 58 4.84 2.41 0.75
N CYS A 59 5.61 2.52 1.84
CA CYS A 59 5.11 2.43 3.21
C CYS A 59 4.37 3.69 3.71
N ASN A 60 4.25 4.72 2.88
CA ASN A 60 3.58 5.99 3.22
C ASN A 60 4.09 6.55 4.56
N THR A 61 3.20 7.00 5.44
CA THR A 61 3.50 7.59 6.76
C THR A 61 3.99 6.58 7.81
N GLY A 62 4.11 5.29 7.46
CA GLY A 62 4.76 4.27 8.26
C GLY A 62 3.93 3.62 9.37
N ALA A 63 2.66 3.98 9.53
CA ALA A 63 1.81 3.43 10.60
C ALA A 63 1.65 1.90 10.52
N ASP A 64 1.45 1.35 9.31
CA ASP A 64 1.40 -0.10 9.10
C ASP A 64 2.77 -0.76 9.36
N SER A 65 3.87 -0.10 8.96
CA SER A 65 5.22 -0.56 9.28
C SER A 65 5.44 -0.69 10.78
N LEU A 66 4.98 0.31 11.56
CA LEU A 66 5.10 0.29 13.03
C LEU A 66 4.16 -0.75 13.64
N SER A 67 2.97 -0.96 13.08
CA SER A 67 2.06 -2.04 13.50
C SER A 67 2.67 -3.43 13.28
N LEU A 68 3.42 -3.64 12.18
CA LEU A 68 4.17 -4.87 11.92
C LEU A 68 5.37 -5.01 12.87
N ALA A 69 6.07 -3.91 13.16
CA ALA A 69 7.19 -3.91 14.11
C ALA A 69 6.70 -4.21 15.54
N ALA A 70 5.53 -3.70 15.93
CA ALA A 70 4.90 -4.04 17.21
C ALA A 70 4.53 -5.53 17.35
N GLN A 71 4.31 -6.23 16.21
CA GLN A 71 4.13 -7.68 16.17
C GLN A 71 5.46 -8.45 16.21
N GLY A 72 6.60 -7.76 16.33
CA GLY A 72 7.92 -8.36 16.49
C GLY A 72 8.73 -8.50 15.20
N ALA A 73 8.31 -7.91 14.08
CA ALA A 73 9.10 -7.84 12.87
C ALA A 73 10.25 -6.82 13.00
N ILE A 74 11.36 -7.06 12.30
CA ILE A 74 12.44 -6.09 12.11
C ILE A 74 12.18 -5.36 10.80
N VAL A 75 11.52 -4.21 10.89
CA VAL A 75 10.93 -3.54 9.73
C VAL A 75 11.86 -2.50 9.10
N THR A 76 11.96 -2.56 7.77
CA THR A 76 12.44 -1.47 6.92
C THR A 76 11.29 -1.00 6.04
N GLY A 77 10.86 0.26 6.19
CA GLY A 77 9.87 0.91 5.35
C GLY A 77 10.55 1.78 4.28
N VAL A 78 10.03 1.75 3.06
CA VAL A 78 10.55 2.53 1.93
C VAL A 78 9.42 3.30 1.28
N ASP A 79 9.59 4.60 1.08
CA ASP A 79 8.65 5.44 0.36
C ASP A 79 9.36 6.53 -0.44
N LEU A 80 8.74 6.98 -1.51
CA LEU A 80 9.23 8.05 -2.37
C LEU A 80 9.15 9.43 -1.68
N SER A 81 8.09 9.65 -0.87
CA SER A 81 7.79 10.93 -0.23
C SER A 81 8.71 11.20 0.96
N ASP A 82 9.50 12.26 0.89
CA ASP A 82 10.32 12.71 2.01
C ASP A 82 9.46 13.24 3.18
N ALA A 83 8.29 13.81 2.90
CA ALA A 83 7.33 14.22 3.92
C ALA A 83 6.77 13.01 4.68
N ALA A 84 6.40 11.94 3.98
CA ALA A 84 5.90 10.70 4.58
C ALA A 84 6.99 10.02 5.44
N ILE A 85 8.21 9.90 4.92
CA ILE A 85 9.32 9.29 5.66
C ILE A 85 9.74 10.12 6.87
N THR A 86 9.69 11.45 6.78
CA THR A 86 9.95 12.33 7.93
C THR A 86 8.91 12.09 9.03
N HIS A 87 7.63 11.99 8.65
CA HIS A 87 6.57 11.67 9.61
C HIS A 87 6.75 10.26 10.20
N ALA A 88 7.02 9.25 9.37
CA ALA A 88 7.22 7.86 9.81
C ALA A 88 8.33 7.75 10.88
N ARG A 89 9.44 8.47 10.70
CA ARG A 89 10.53 8.52 11.70
C ARG A 89 10.08 9.20 12.98
N THR A 90 9.33 10.30 12.89
CA THR A 90 8.77 11.01 14.03
C THR A 90 7.79 10.11 14.81
N LEU A 91 6.91 9.41 14.10
CA LEU A 91 5.93 8.50 14.68
C LEU A 91 6.61 7.29 15.37
N SER A 92 7.67 6.74 14.76
CA SER A 92 8.50 5.69 15.36
C SER A 92 9.14 6.17 16.69
N ALA A 93 9.75 7.34 16.69
CA ALA A 93 10.35 7.91 17.90
C ALA A 93 9.30 8.19 18.97
N ALA A 94 8.15 8.77 18.60
CA ALA A 94 7.08 9.12 19.52
C ALA A 94 6.36 7.89 20.10
N SER A 95 6.13 6.84 19.30
CA SER A 95 5.51 5.60 19.76
C SER A 95 6.48 4.70 20.57
N GLY A 96 7.79 4.89 20.39
CA GLY A 96 8.82 4.02 20.97
C GLY A 96 8.94 2.66 20.26
N ILE A 97 8.31 2.48 19.09
CA ILE A 97 8.37 1.26 18.27
C ILE A 97 9.48 1.43 17.22
N PRO A 98 10.58 0.65 17.28
CA PRO A 98 11.70 0.82 16.38
C PRO A 98 11.40 0.29 14.97
N ALA A 99 11.68 1.10 13.96
CA ALA A 99 11.72 0.70 12.55
C ALA A 99 12.72 1.59 11.79
N THR A 100 13.21 1.09 10.66
CA THR A 100 14.06 1.86 9.75
C THR A 100 13.21 2.40 8.61
N PHE A 101 13.37 3.69 8.29
CA PHE A 101 12.64 4.32 7.18
C PHE A 101 13.61 4.95 6.18
N VAL A 102 13.47 4.59 4.90
CA VAL A 102 14.32 5.02 3.79
C VAL A 102 13.49 5.78 2.77
N GLN A 103 13.90 7.01 2.46
CA GLN A 103 13.32 7.76 1.35
C GLN A 103 14.03 7.36 0.06
N ALA A 104 13.29 6.75 -0.86
CA ALA A 104 13.81 6.32 -2.15
C ALA A 104 12.67 6.03 -3.16
N ASP A 105 12.97 6.13 -4.45
CA ASP A 105 12.17 5.48 -5.49
C ASP A 105 12.25 3.96 -5.29
N VAL A 106 11.13 3.26 -5.49
CA VAL A 106 11.05 1.81 -5.25
C VAL A 106 12.01 1.02 -6.12
N TYR A 107 12.18 1.39 -7.39
CA TYR A 107 13.10 0.69 -8.30
C TYR A 107 14.56 0.94 -7.95
N GLU A 108 14.90 2.18 -7.57
CA GLU A 108 16.26 2.52 -7.10
C GLU A 108 16.59 1.76 -5.80
N TYR A 109 15.62 1.69 -4.88
CA TYR A 109 15.80 0.92 -3.65
C TYR A 109 15.98 -0.58 -3.92
N LEU A 110 15.10 -1.19 -4.73
CA LEU A 110 15.19 -2.61 -5.08
C LEU A 110 16.54 -2.96 -5.73
N ALA A 111 17.02 -2.11 -6.65
CA ALA A 111 18.31 -2.30 -7.30
C ALA A 111 19.48 -2.16 -6.32
N SER A 112 19.50 -1.13 -5.48
CA SER A 112 20.58 -0.88 -4.52
C SER A 112 20.63 -1.93 -3.42
N ALA A 113 19.47 -2.34 -2.90
CA ALA A 113 19.36 -3.39 -1.90
C ALA A 113 19.81 -4.76 -2.46
N THR A 114 19.48 -5.05 -3.72
CA THR A 114 19.98 -6.26 -4.41
C THR A 114 21.49 -6.23 -4.56
N ALA A 115 22.07 -5.11 -4.99
CA ALA A 115 23.52 -4.94 -5.11
C ALA A 115 24.24 -5.07 -3.75
N ALA A 116 23.58 -4.66 -2.66
CA ALA A 116 24.05 -4.82 -1.29
C ALA A 116 23.78 -6.22 -0.70
N ASN A 117 23.23 -7.14 -1.47
CA ASN A 117 22.84 -8.50 -1.03
C ASN A 117 21.91 -8.52 0.20
N LEU A 118 21.04 -7.51 0.33
CA LEU A 118 20.03 -7.53 1.38
C LEU A 118 19.02 -8.64 1.11
N GLN A 119 18.50 -9.25 2.17
CA GLN A 119 17.51 -10.33 2.09
C GLN A 119 16.45 -10.14 3.18
N PHE A 120 15.21 -10.47 2.84
CA PHE A 120 14.06 -10.33 3.72
C PHE A 120 13.23 -11.61 3.73
N GLU A 121 12.78 -12.03 4.92
CA GLU A 121 11.87 -13.17 5.09
C GLU A 121 10.44 -12.80 4.70
N ARG A 122 10.09 -11.51 4.82
CA ARG A 122 8.80 -10.96 4.42
C ARG A 122 8.99 -9.67 3.63
N ILE A 123 8.25 -9.53 2.57
CA ILE A 123 8.08 -8.25 1.86
C ILE A 123 6.59 -7.97 1.80
N TYR A 124 6.20 -6.75 2.11
CA TYR A 124 4.81 -6.30 2.11
C TYR A 124 4.64 -5.05 1.27
N ALA A 125 3.51 -4.96 0.58
CA ALA A 125 3.03 -3.76 -0.07
C ALA A 125 1.50 -3.72 0.04
N GLY A 126 0.92 -2.61 0.43
CA GLY A 126 -0.51 -2.56 0.72
C GLY A 126 -1.21 -1.30 0.24
N TYR A 127 -2.38 -1.53 -0.36
CA TYR A 127 -3.42 -0.54 -0.68
C TYR A 127 -2.96 0.63 -1.56
N GLY A 128 -3.21 0.51 -2.86
CA GLY A 128 -2.91 1.56 -3.83
C GLY A 128 -1.44 1.63 -4.24
N VAL A 129 -0.72 0.51 -4.24
CA VAL A 129 0.69 0.42 -4.65
C VAL A 129 0.84 0.24 -6.15
N ILE A 130 0.07 -0.67 -6.73
CA ILE A 130 0.24 -1.11 -8.13
C ILE A 130 0.07 0.04 -9.12
N CYS A 131 -0.79 0.99 -8.82
CA CYS A 131 -1.01 2.14 -9.69
C CYS A 131 0.19 3.11 -9.77
N TRP A 132 1.16 3.03 -8.87
CA TRP A 132 2.38 3.85 -8.92
C TRP A 132 3.53 3.17 -9.68
N LEU A 133 3.36 1.90 -10.06
CA LEU A 133 4.40 1.11 -10.70
C LEU A 133 4.35 1.25 -12.23
N ARG A 134 5.38 1.85 -12.81
CA ARG A 134 5.52 1.96 -14.27
C ARG A 134 5.95 0.67 -14.95
N ASP A 135 6.57 -0.25 -14.21
CA ASP A 135 7.13 -1.52 -14.71
C ASP A 135 6.92 -2.62 -13.68
N LEU A 136 5.86 -3.43 -13.88
CA LEU A 136 5.54 -4.56 -13.00
C LEU A 136 6.62 -5.65 -13.04
N ALA A 137 7.25 -5.88 -14.19
CA ALA A 137 8.26 -6.92 -14.32
C ALA A 137 9.52 -6.55 -13.53
N ALA A 138 9.98 -5.31 -13.63
CA ALA A 138 11.11 -4.81 -12.85
C ALA A 138 10.81 -4.86 -11.34
N PHE A 139 9.60 -4.47 -10.92
CA PHE A 139 9.17 -4.56 -9.53
C PHE A 139 9.16 -6.01 -9.02
N ALA A 140 8.51 -6.93 -9.74
CA ALA A 140 8.42 -8.33 -9.35
C ALA A 140 9.81 -9.02 -9.29
N ASN A 141 10.69 -8.73 -10.25
CA ASN A 141 12.06 -9.24 -10.25
C ASN A 141 12.86 -8.69 -9.04
N GLY A 142 12.72 -7.41 -8.72
CA GLY A 142 13.35 -6.81 -7.54
C GLY A 142 12.86 -7.45 -6.23
N VAL A 143 11.56 -7.67 -6.09
CA VAL A 143 10.97 -8.40 -4.95
C VAL A 143 11.55 -9.82 -4.88
N ALA A 144 11.59 -10.55 -5.99
CA ALA A 144 12.12 -11.91 -6.04
C ALA A 144 13.62 -11.96 -5.67
N ALA A 145 14.41 -10.96 -6.10
CA ALA A 145 15.82 -10.86 -5.74
C ALA A 145 16.03 -10.70 -4.23
N LEU A 146 15.20 -9.87 -3.57
CA LEU A 146 15.33 -9.55 -2.15
C LEU A 146 14.69 -10.58 -1.21
N LEU A 147 13.83 -11.48 -1.69
CA LEU A 147 13.27 -12.54 -0.85
C LEU A 147 14.32 -13.61 -0.52
N THR A 148 14.39 -14.01 0.73
CA THR A 148 15.07 -15.24 1.14
C THR A 148 14.41 -16.47 0.51
N ARG A 149 15.08 -17.60 0.47
CA ARG A 149 14.43 -18.89 0.13
C ARG A 149 13.32 -19.19 1.13
N GLY A 150 12.14 -19.52 0.67
CA GLY A 150 10.93 -19.66 1.50
C GLY A 150 10.36 -18.34 2.01
N GLY A 151 10.98 -17.22 1.65
CA GLY A 151 10.45 -15.89 1.95
C GLY A 151 9.18 -15.60 1.16
N ARG A 152 8.32 -14.74 1.71
CA ARG A 152 7.00 -14.43 1.19
C ARG A 152 6.85 -12.94 0.91
N PHE A 153 6.30 -12.62 -0.25
CA PHE A 153 5.75 -11.31 -0.55
C PHE A 153 4.22 -11.34 -0.43
N VAL A 154 3.66 -10.32 0.18
CA VAL A 154 2.21 -10.11 0.29
C VAL A 154 1.86 -8.75 -0.30
N LEU A 155 0.87 -8.75 -1.17
CA LEU A 155 0.23 -7.57 -1.74
C LEU A 155 -1.23 -7.56 -1.31
N MET A 156 -1.66 -6.45 -0.69
CA MET A 156 -3.08 -6.10 -0.54
C MET A 156 -3.37 -4.93 -1.46
N GLU A 157 -4.38 -5.05 -2.33
CA GLU A 157 -4.59 -4.03 -3.35
C GLU A 157 -6.07 -3.85 -3.69
N PHE A 158 -6.42 -2.65 -4.14
CA PHE A 158 -7.75 -2.39 -4.69
C PHE A 158 -7.91 -3.13 -6.02
N HIS A 159 -9.08 -3.77 -6.18
CA HIS A 159 -9.34 -4.54 -7.38
C HIS A 159 -9.60 -3.60 -8.57
N PRO A 160 -8.90 -3.80 -9.72
CA PRO A 160 -9.02 -2.88 -10.86
C PRO A 160 -10.43 -2.83 -11.49
N VAL A 161 -11.32 -3.79 -11.18
CA VAL A 161 -12.75 -3.70 -11.54
C VAL A 161 -13.37 -2.41 -10.99
N SER A 162 -12.96 -1.92 -9.82
CA SER A 162 -13.46 -0.67 -9.25
C SER A 162 -13.21 0.53 -10.18
N ASN A 163 -12.12 0.51 -10.94
CA ASN A 163 -11.77 1.59 -11.88
C ASN A 163 -12.64 1.61 -13.14
N MET A 164 -13.53 0.65 -13.32
CA MET A 164 -14.52 0.66 -14.42
C MET A 164 -15.72 1.53 -14.12
N PHE A 165 -15.91 1.92 -12.86
CA PHE A 165 -17.09 2.64 -12.40
C PHE A 165 -16.78 4.09 -12.05
N THR A 166 -17.79 4.94 -12.24
CA THR A 166 -17.80 6.29 -11.67
C THR A 166 -18.06 6.22 -10.15
N PRO A 167 -17.80 7.29 -9.38
CA PRO A 167 -18.04 7.28 -7.93
C PRO A 167 -19.48 6.96 -7.52
N ASP A 168 -20.46 7.15 -8.42
CA ASP A 168 -21.89 6.83 -8.21
C ASP A 168 -22.31 5.46 -8.79
N TRP A 169 -21.35 4.56 -9.00
CA TRP A 169 -21.54 3.16 -9.42
C TRP A 169 -22.01 2.96 -10.86
N GLN A 170 -21.80 3.92 -11.76
CA GLN A 170 -22.11 3.72 -13.17
C GLN A 170 -20.91 3.11 -13.90
N LEU A 171 -21.12 2.04 -14.65
CA LEU A 171 -20.11 1.47 -15.53
C LEU A 171 -19.82 2.46 -16.67
N ALA A 172 -18.60 2.99 -16.72
CA ALA A 172 -18.24 4.09 -17.61
C ALA A 172 -16.86 3.93 -18.28
N TYR A 173 -16.00 3.06 -17.78
CA TYR A 173 -14.63 2.96 -18.23
C TYR A 173 -14.25 1.53 -18.57
N ASP A 174 -13.28 1.37 -19.46
CA ASP A 174 -12.69 0.07 -19.78
C ASP A 174 -11.91 -0.50 -18.59
N TYR A 175 -11.84 -1.82 -18.54
CA TYR A 175 -11.01 -2.51 -17.56
C TYR A 175 -9.54 -2.10 -17.72
N PRO A 176 -8.86 -1.70 -16.62
CA PRO A 176 -7.45 -1.29 -16.66
C PRO A 176 -6.55 -2.40 -17.18
N GLN A 177 -5.63 -2.04 -18.07
CA GLN A 177 -4.62 -2.98 -18.59
C GLN A 177 -3.46 -2.25 -19.28
N HIS A 178 -2.39 -2.99 -19.53
CA HIS A 178 -1.19 -2.56 -20.29
C HIS A 178 -0.38 -1.42 -19.66
N GLY A 179 -0.56 -1.15 -18.38
CA GLY A 179 0.18 -0.08 -17.70
C GLY A 179 -0.05 1.30 -18.30
N GLN A 180 -1.25 1.54 -18.86
CA GLN A 180 -1.58 2.82 -19.45
C GLN A 180 -1.41 3.94 -18.41
N ALA A 181 -0.58 4.94 -18.74
CA ALA A 181 -0.40 6.10 -17.89
C ALA A 181 -1.63 7.01 -17.90
N LEU A 182 -2.04 7.47 -16.72
CA LEU A 182 -3.12 8.40 -16.51
C LEU A 182 -2.64 9.54 -15.61
N THR A 183 -2.66 10.78 -16.13
CA THR A 183 -2.31 11.95 -15.32
C THR A 183 -3.58 12.53 -14.67
N LEU A 184 -3.49 12.74 -13.36
CA LEU A 184 -4.53 13.31 -12.52
C LEU A 184 -4.10 14.70 -12.01
N PRO A 185 -5.05 15.56 -11.56
CA PRO A 185 -4.73 16.86 -10.97
C PRO A 185 -3.82 16.79 -9.74
N GLY A 186 -3.81 15.65 -9.04
CA GLY A 186 -2.93 15.38 -7.90
C GLY A 186 -3.48 14.25 -7.03
N VAL A 187 -2.68 13.81 -6.08
CA VAL A 187 -3.14 12.87 -5.05
C VAL A 187 -4.19 13.57 -4.18
N GLY A 188 -5.37 12.97 -4.08
CA GLY A 188 -6.50 13.52 -3.32
C GLY A 188 -6.42 13.23 -1.82
N ASP A 189 -7.28 13.91 -1.06
CA ASP A 189 -7.45 13.67 0.38
C ASP A 189 -8.40 12.48 0.62
N TYR A 190 -7.94 11.27 0.33
CA TYR A 190 -8.71 10.05 0.54
C TYR A 190 -8.85 9.69 2.04
N VAL A 191 -7.94 10.17 2.90
CA VAL A 191 -8.02 9.93 4.35
C VAL A 191 -9.18 10.72 4.96
N GLY A 192 -9.31 11.99 4.60
CA GLY A 192 -10.46 12.80 4.99
C GLY A 192 -11.78 12.25 4.44
N ALA A 193 -11.79 11.83 3.16
CA ALA A 193 -12.97 11.24 2.53
C ALA A 193 -13.40 9.89 3.14
N ALA A 194 -12.49 9.16 3.79
CA ALA A 194 -12.79 7.89 4.46
C ALA A 194 -13.51 8.04 5.80
N GLU A 195 -13.66 9.26 6.32
CA GLU A 195 -14.44 9.57 7.56
C GLU A 195 -14.08 8.65 8.74
N GLY A 196 -12.79 8.41 8.97
CA GLY A 196 -12.28 7.57 10.07
C GLY A 196 -12.01 6.11 9.71
N GLY A 197 -12.42 5.62 8.56
CA GLY A 197 -12.11 4.25 8.11
C GLY A 197 -10.61 3.97 8.06
N LEU A 198 -9.81 4.98 7.70
CA LEU A 198 -8.36 4.94 7.65
C LEU A 198 -7.67 5.52 8.91
N SER A 199 -8.41 5.99 9.90
CA SER A 199 -7.89 6.62 11.13
C SER A 199 -8.27 5.83 12.38
N PRO A 200 -7.73 4.61 12.60
CA PRO A 200 -8.10 3.77 13.74
C PRO A 200 -7.69 4.37 15.10
N SER A 201 -6.74 5.30 15.13
CA SER A 201 -6.38 6.07 16.33
C SER A 201 -7.44 7.09 16.73
N GLY A 202 -8.43 7.34 15.88
CA GLY A 202 -9.46 8.36 15.96
C GLY A 202 -9.37 9.34 14.79
N PHE A 203 -10.52 9.80 14.33
CA PHE A 203 -10.63 10.74 13.22
C PHE A 203 -10.71 12.19 13.74
N SER A 204 -9.99 13.06 13.06
CA SER A 204 -10.07 14.53 13.22
C SER A 204 -10.49 15.17 11.90
N PRO A 205 -11.34 16.20 11.88
CA PRO A 205 -11.68 16.90 10.63
C PRO A 205 -10.47 17.45 9.86
N GLY A 206 -9.39 17.80 10.57
CA GLY A 206 -8.11 18.17 9.98
C GLY A 206 -8.18 19.35 9.00
N ILE A 207 -7.29 19.32 7.99
CA ILE A 207 -7.26 20.30 6.91
C ILE A 207 -8.35 19.94 5.90
N SER A 208 -9.29 20.87 5.65
CA SER A 208 -10.41 20.67 4.72
C SER A 208 -10.22 21.44 3.41
N ASN A 209 -10.97 21.05 2.38
CA ASN A 209 -10.97 21.70 1.05
C ASN A 209 -9.57 21.72 0.38
N PHE A 210 -8.76 20.71 0.63
CA PHE A 210 -7.45 20.60 0.01
C PHE A 210 -7.57 20.36 -1.50
N VAL A 211 -6.85 21.16 -2.27
CA VAL A 211 -6.63 20.95 -3.70
C VAL A 211 -5.13 20.79 -3.90
N ASN A 212 -4.72 19.65 -4.41
CA ASN A 212 -3.31 19.40 -4.62
C ASN A 212 -2.75 20.30 -5.71
N PRO A 213 -1.71 21.10 -5.47
CA PRO A 213 -1.11 21.97 -6.47
C PRO A 213 -0.24 21.22 -7.49
N GLU A 214 0.07 19.96 -7.22
CA GLU A 214 1.00 19.14 -7.98
C GLU A 214 0.26 17.96 -8.63
N PRO A 215 0.30 17.82 -9.96
CA PRO A 215 -0.32 16.68 -10.63
C PRO A 215 0.41 15.38 -10.26
N CYS A 216 -0.24 14.24 -10.56
CA CYS A 216 0.37 12.92 -10.42
C CYS A 216 0.06 12.05 -11.63
N THR A 217 0.88 11.05 -11.88
CA THR A 217 0.68 10.06 -12.94
C THR A 217 0.59 8.67 -12.35
N LEU A 218 -0.52 7.99 -12.65
CA LEU A 218 -0.82 6.61 -12.29
C LEU A 218 -0.65 5.69 -13.49
N TYR A 219 -0.48 4.40 -13.24
CA TYR A 219 -0.43 3.35 -14.25
C TYR A 219 -1.58 2.36 -14.03
N ARG A 220 -2.28 2.00 -15.10
CA ARG A 220 -3.47 1.16 -15.05
C ARG A 220 -3.13 -0.27 -15.41
N TRP A 221 -3.19 -1.16 -14.45
CA TRP A 221 -2.85 -2.57 -14.57
C TRP A 221 -4.04 -3.46 -14.25
N GLY A 222 -4.21 -4.53 -15.00
CA GLY A 222 -5.16 -5.60 -14.70
C GLY A 222 -4.57 -6.63 -13.74
N VAL A 223 -5.44 -7.35 -13.02
CA VAL A 223 -5.03 -8.42 -12.10
C VAL A 223 -4.17 -9.48 -12.79
N GLY A 224 -4.56 -9.89 -14.01
CA GLY A 224 -3.82 -10.89 -14.77
C GLY A 224 -2.37 -10.50 -15.05
N GLU A 225 -2.10 -9.21 -15.29
CA GLU A 225 -0.75 -8.69 -15.51
C GLU A 225 0.08 -8.71 -14.23
N VAL A 226 -0.54 -8.32 -13.09
CA VAL A 226 0.11 -8.37 -11.77
C VAL A 226 0.52 -9.80 -11.43
N VAL A 227 -0.42 -10.75 -11.52
CA VAL A 227 -0.17 -12.18 -11.24
C VAL A 227 0.89 -12.74 -12.16
N THR A 228 0.84 -12.40 -13.45
CA THR A 228 1.80 -12.87 -14.47
C THR A 228 3.20 -12.33 -14.18
N ALA A 229 3.35 -11.07 -13.78
CA ALA A 229 4.66 -10.48 -13.47
C ALA A 229 5.36 -11.23 -12.33
N PHE A 230 4.66 -11.53 -11.24
CA PHE A 230 5.23 -12.30 -10.13
C PHE A 230 5.54 -13.76 -10.50
N ALA A 231 4.68 -14.42 -11.29
CA ALA A 231 4.93 -15.77 -11.79
C ALA A 231 6.17 -15.82 -12.70
N GLN A 232 6.32 -14.86 -13.61
CA GLN A 232 7.48 -14.73 -14.49
C GLN A 232 8.78 -14.40 -13.75
N ALA A 233 8.70 -13.71 -12.61
CA ALA A 233 9.84 -13.50 -11.71
C ALA A 233 10.26 -14.77 -10.93
N GLY A 234 9.63 -15.93 -11.21
CA GLY A 234 9.94 -17.21 -10.57
C GLY A 234 9.37 -17.35 -9.16
N LEU A 235 8.37 -16.54 -8.80
CA LEU A 235 7.68 -16.62 -7.53
C LEU A 235 6.44 -17.52 -7.65
N ARG A 236 6.25 -18.38 -6.66
CA ARG A 236 5.11 -19.29 -6.60
C ARG A 236 3.92 -18.64 -5.92
N ILE A 237 2.77 -18.59 -6.58
CA ILE A 237 1.52 -18.10 -5.99
C ILE A 237 1.07 -19.10 -4.90
N ARG A 238 0.86 -18.59 -3.70
CA ARG A 238 0.38 -19.35 -2.53
C ARG A 238 -1.07 -19.10 -2.23
N ALA A 239 -1.49 -17.85 -2.39
CA ALA A 239 -2.86 -17.44 -2.21
C ALA A 239 -3.20 -16.29 -3.14
N PHE A 240 -4.41 -16.29 -3.65
CA PHE A 240 -5.05 -15.15 -4.29
C PHE A 240 -6.49 -15.12 -3.79
N HIS A 241 -6.84 -14.06 -3.07
CA HIS A 241 -8.17 -13.85 -2.51
C HIS A 241 -8.78 -12.58 -3.06
N GLU A 242 -10.05 -12.63 -3.41
CA GLU A 242 -10.83 -11.46 -3.82
C GLU A 242 -11.88 -11.16 -2.76
N TYR A 243 -12.10 -9.87 -2.51
CA TYR A 243 -13.01 -9.40 -1.48
C TYR A 243 -14.02 -8.43 -2.08
N CYS A 244 -15.32 -8.62 -1.81
CA CYS A 244 -16.40 -7.76 -2.28
C CYS A 244 -16.60 -6.52 -1.36
N TYR A 245 -15.54 -6.06 -0.71
CA TYR A 245 -15.49 -4.88 0.14
C TYR A 245 -14.10 -4.25 0.08
N VAL A 246 -13.97 -3.05 0.62
CA VAL A 246 -12.68 -2.37 0.81
C VAL A 246 -12.41 -2.17 2.29
N ASN A 247 -11.15 -2.26 2.67
CA ASN A 247 -10.67 -1.93 4.00
C ASN A 247 -10.44 -0.41 4.12
N GLY A 248 -11.18 0.23 5.01
CA GLY A 248 -11.00 1.62 5.44
C GLY A 248 -11.41 2.70 4.43
N GLU A 249 -11.12 2.55 3.17
CA GLU A 249 -11.35 3.56 2.14
C GLU A 249 -12.80 3.59 1.63
N ARG A 250 -13.22 4.72 1.10
CA ARG A 250 -14.55 4.91 0.47
C ARG A 250 -14.42 5.37 -0.99
N PRO A 251 -14.04 4.47 -1.93
CA PRO A 251 -13.87 4.83 -3.34
C PRO A 251 -15.17 5.20 -4.05
N PHE A 252 -16.32 4.85 -3.46
CA PHE A 252 -17.63 5.09 -4.06
C PHE A 252 -18.60 5.78 -3.11
N MET A 253 -19.58 6.50 -3.68
CA MET A 253 -20.70 7.01 -2.95
C MET A 253 -21.58 5.87 -2.39
N ARG A 254 -22.33 6.14 -1.32
CA ARG A 254 -23.32 5.21 -0.73
C ARG A 254 -22.73 3.90 -0.21
N MET A 255 -21.39 3.80 -0.01
CA MET A 255 -20.82 2.62 0.61
C MET A 255 -21.31 2.45 2.06
N VAL A 256 -21.50 1.19 2.45
CA VAL A 256 -22.03 0.82 3.76
C VAL A 256 -20.89 0.37 4.67
N ALA A 257 -20.63 1.14 5.73
CA ALA A 257 -19.66 0.75 6.75
C ALA A 257 -20.18 -0.44 7.57
N ARG A 258 -19.29 -1.42 7.83
CA ARG A 258 -19.53 -2.55 8.72
C ARG A 258 -18.37 -2.71 9.71
N ASP A 259 -18.53 -3.63 10.64
CA ASP A 259 -17.52 -3.92 11.65
C ASP A 259 -16.13 -4.18 11.01
N GLY A 260 -15.07 -3.81 11.73
CA GLY A 260 -13.70 -3.96 11.29
C GLY A 260 -13.28 -2.91 10.24
N ARG A 261 -13.93 -1.76 10.21
CA ARG A 261 -13.65 -0.65 9.26
C ARG A 261 -13.79 -1.07 7.79
N ARG A 262 -14.67 -2.02 7.48
CA ARG A 262 -14.92 -2.53 6.12
C ARG A 262 -16.04 -1.77 5.45
N MET A 263 -15.85 -1.40 4.20
CA MET A 263 -16.81 -0.68 3.38
C MET A 263 -17.36 -1.59 2.28
N PHE A 264 -18.66 -1.79 2.28
CA PHE A 264 -19.38 -2.66 1.34
C PHE A 264 -20.17 -1.85 0.32
N PRO A 265 -20.40 -2.40 -0.88
CA PRO A 265 -21.39 -1.84 -1.81
C PRO A 265 -22.77 -1.74 -1.16
N PRO A 266 -23.63 -0.78 -1.59
CA PRO A 266 -25.04 -0.76 -1.19
C PRO A 266 -25.78 -1.98 -1.76
N ALA A 267 -26.95 -2.32 -1.16
CA ALA A 267 -27.68 -3.55 -1.48
C ALA A 267 -28.21 -3.63 -2.93
N ASP A 268 -28.32 -2.51 -3.61
CA ASP A 268 -28.74 -2.41 -5.01
C ASP A 268 -27.59 -2.61 -6.01
N ILE A 269 -26.36 -2.73 -5.54
CA ILE A 269 -25.18 -3.03 -6.36
C ILE A 269 -24.79 -4.50 -6.19
N PRO A 270 -24.59 -5.25 -7.29
CA PRO A 270 -24.09 -6.62 -7.21
C PRO A 270 -22.75 -6.71 -6.50
N ASN A 271 -22.50 -7.84 -5.84
CA ASN A 271 -21.19 -8.12 -5.28
C ASN A 271 -20.17 -8.29 -6.42
N ILE A 272 -19.25 -7.35 -6.48
CA ILE A 272 -18.08 -7.38 -7.36
C ILE A 272 -16.83 -7.33 -6.51
N PRO A 273 -15.69 -7.87 -6.96
CA PRO A 273 -14.43 -7.75 -6.22
C PRO A 273 -14.00 -6.27 -6.18
N LEU A 274 -13.78 -5.75 -4.98
CA LEU A 274 -13.30 -4.38 -4.76
C LEU A 274 -11.87 -4.34 -4.25
N MET A 275 -11.38 -5.46 -3.74
CA MET A 275 -10.04 -5.60 -3.19
C MET A 275 -9.54 -7.02 -3.45
N TYR A 276 -8.24 -7.21 -3.52
CA TYR A 276 -7.63 -8.54 -3.56
C TYR A 276 -6.37 -8.60 -2.69
N GLY A 277 -6.06 -9.82 -2.26
CA GLY A 277 -4.82 -10.15 -1.57
C GLY A 277 -4.05 -11.23 -2.34
N LEU A 278 -2.78 -10.98 -2.63
CA LEU A 278 -1.88 -11.92 -3.29
C LEU A 278 -0.73 -12.26 -2.34
N ALA A 279 -0.47 -13.55 -2.14
CA ALA A 279 0.73 -14.03 -1.47
C ALA A 279 1.54 -14.89 -2.44
N VAL A 280 2.81 -14.54 -2.62
CA VAL A 280 3.76 -15.30 -3.43
C VAL A 280 5.00 -15.66 -2.61
N GLU A 281 5.63 -16.78 -2.92
CA GLU A 281 6.83 -17.25 -2.21
C GLU A 281 7.96 -17.57 -3.17
N LYS A 282 9.18 -17.32 -2.72
CA LYS A 282 10.39 -17.78 -3.39
C LYS A 282 10.64 -19.23 -3.02
N ASP A 283 10.66 -20.11 -4.01
CA ASP A 283 10.83 -21.54 -3.77
C ASP A 283 12.11 -21.85 -2.95
N THR A 284 11.98 -22.85 -2.11
CA THR A 284 13.09 -23.46 -1.40
C THR A 284 13.87 -24.40 -2.32
N ALA A 285 14.35 -23.96 -3.48
CA ALA A 285 14.91 -24.83 -4.53
C ALA A 285 15.53 -26.11 -3.99
N TYR A 286 15.14 -27.25 -4.58
CA TYR A 286 15.84 -28.52 -4.39
C TYR A 286 17.32 -28.30 -4.76
N ALA A 287 18.21 -28.52 -3.77
CA ALA A 287 19.63 -28.60 -4.00
C ALA A 287 19.95 -29.83 -4.84
#